data_4ec2ef8774ed10b645270e5e4c6d08a8
#
_entry.id   4ec2ef8774ed10b645270e5e4c6d08a8
#
_cell.length_a   1.000
_cell.length_b   1.000
_cell.length_c   1.000
_cell.angle_alpha   90.00
_cell.angle_beta   90.00
_cell.angle_gamma   90.00
#
_symmetry.space_group_name_H-M   'P 1'
#
loop_
_entity.id
_entity.type
_entity.pdbx_description
1 polymer ?
#
loop_
_entity_poly.entity_id
_entity_poly.type
_entity_poly.pdbx_seq_one_letter_code
_entity_poly.pdbx_strand_id
1 'polypeptide(L)'
;METKLTLGNKGSLSLLALSGVVASLFYWSHVVAGRILWPSYNPLAQPVSDLTANSAVSQGLASRILYGYDFFNLLFCFVLLVFFRRVTRINRTFYAGLVLKAVAEVLSTIGYKLFPLADTEWTSSFQNNMHYAITGVIVLCYIVLSLLLAIGLAKTKKHPAMSRFLALFSLVFITSGLLTVLVANFQPQYAGLVERINLYSLMVSNIVLSLWMFTGAKDIGLKDA
;
A
#
# COMPACT_ATOMS: atom_id res chain seq x y z
N MET A 1 0.47 34.99 7.48
CA MET A 1 0.26 35.12 6.02
C MET A 1 -0.45 33.83 5.58
N GLU A 2 -1.79 33.81 5.63
CA GLU A 2 -2.60 32.65 5.23
C GLU A 2 -2.77 32.71 3.71
N THR A 3 -2.14 31.77 3.02
CA THR A 3 -2.29 31.64 1.57
C THR A 3 -3.69 31.09 1.29
N LYS A 4 -4.64 31.94 0.88
CA LYS A 4 -5.95 31.53 0.39
C LYS A 4 -5.76 30.58 -0.79
N LEU A 5 -6.10 29.30 -0.60
CA LEU A 5 -6.15 28.34 -1.69
C LEU A 5 -7.38 28.64 -2.55
N THR A 6 -7.13 29.23 -3.71
CA THR A 6 -8.15 29.44 -4.74
C THR A 6 -8.76 28.09 -5.20
N LEU A 7 -9.97 28.10 -5.73
CA LEU A 7 -10.69 26.93 -6.28
C LEU A 7 -9.82 26.08 -7.24
N GLY A 8 -8.85 26.68 -7.94
CA GLY A 8 -7.87 25.98 -8.78
C GLY A 8 -6.96 25.00 -8.01
N ASN A 9 -6.60 25.29 -6.76
CA ASN A 9 -5.75 24.42 -5.93
C ASN A 9 -6.50 23.19 -5.38
N LYS A 10 -7.83 23.27 -5.21
CA LYS A 10 -8.64 22.11 -4.77
C LYS A 10 -8.75 21.07 -5.91
N GLY A 11 -8.94 21.52 -7.15
CA GLY A 11 -8.97 20.64 -8.33
C GLY A 11 -7.64 19.94 -8.59
N SER A 12 -6.52 20.64 -8.41
CA SER A 12 -5.18 20.08 -8.59
C SER A 12 -4.86 18.98 -7.57
N LEU A 13 -5.20 19.18 -6.28
CA LEU A 13 -4.98 18.16 -5.24
C LEU A 13 -5.84 16.92 -5.44
N SER A 14 -7.11 17.10 -5.85
CA SER A 14 -7.97 15.95 -6.14
C SER A 14 -7.49 15.17 -7.38
N LEU A 15 -6.98 15.85 -8.41
CA LEU A 15 -6.37 15.19 -9.56
C LEU A 15 -5.10 14.42 -9.16
N LEU A 16 -4.22 15.04 -8.36
CA LEU A 16 -3.02 14.38 -7.84
C LEU A 16 -3.35 13.17 -6.96
N ALA A 17 -4.54 13.13 -6.33
CA ALA A 17 -4.98 11.96 -5.58
C ALA A 17 -5.09 10.69 -6.46
N LEU A 18 -5.30 10.82 -7.78
CA LEU A 18 -5.32 9.68 -8.70
C LEU A 18 -3.97 8.97 -8.79
N SER A 19 -2.89 9.55 -8.24
CA SER A 19 -1.60 8.86 -8.12
C SER A 19 -1.69 7.52 -7.38
N GLY A 20 -2.63 7.34 -6.43
CA GLY A 20 -2.86 6.05 -5.78
C GLY A 20 -3.45 4.99 -6.73
N VAL A 21 -4.29 5.40 -7.68
CA VAL A 21 -4.76 4.50 -8.77
C VAL A 21 -3.59 4.11 -9.66
N VAL A 22 -2.80 5.11 -10.11
CA VAL A 22 -1.65 4.89 -10.99
C VAL A 22 -0.62 3.98 -10.32
N ALA A 23 -0.32 4.19 -9.04
CA ALA A 23 0.55 3.31 -8.26
C ALA A 23 0.05 1.86 -8.29
N SER A 24 -1.23 1.64 -8.00
CA SER A 24 -1.81 0.29 -8.01
C SER A 24 -1.75 -0.38 -9.37
N LEU A 25 -1.92 0.38 -10.46
CA LEU A 25 -1.75 -0.13 -11.82
C LEU A 25 -0.30 -0.54 -12.10
N PHE A 26 0.69 0.25 -11.67
CA PHE A 26 2.10 -0.12 -11.77
C PHE A 26 2.40 -1.39 -10.99
N TYR A 27 1.82 -1.53 -9.77
CA TYR A 27 1.98 -2.74 -8.97
C TYR A 27 1.44 -3.99 -9.69
N TRP A 28 0.24 -3.95 -10.23
CA TRP A 28 -0.29 -5.09 -10.98
C TRP A 28 0.47 -5.34 -12.28
N SER A 29 0.92 -4.27 -12.94
CA SER A 29 1.72 -4.40 -14.18
C SER A 29 3.04 -5.13 -13.94
N HIS A 30 3.74 -4.87 -12.80
CA HIS A 30 4.98 -5.59 -12.50
C HIS A 30 4.73 -7.08 -12.23
N VAL A 31 3.62 -7.43 -11.55
CA VAL A 31 3.23 -8.84 -11.32
C VAL A 31 2.94 -9.55 -12.65
N VAL A 32 2.17 -8.91 -13.53
CA VAL A 32 1.82 -9.47 -14.85
C VAL A 32 3.07 -9.62 -15.71
N ALA A 33 3.89 -8.58 -15.81
CA ALA A 33 5.13 -8.61 -16.59
C ALA A 33 6.11 -9.66 -16.04
N GLY A 34 6.25 -9.72 -14.72
CA GLY A 34 7.09 -10.73 -14.06
C GLY A 34 6.63 -12.15 -14.37
N ARG A 35 5.33 -12.41 -14.31
CA ARG A 35 4.75 -13.71 -14.66
C ARG A 35 4.95 -14.09 -16.13
N ILE A 36 4.84 -13.14 -17.05
CA ILE A 36 5.05 -13.39 -18.49
C ILE A 36 6.52 -13.76 -18.75
N LEU A 37 7.46 -13.06 -18.12
CA LEU A 37 8.90 -13.31 -18.27
C LEU A 37 9.39 -14.59 -17.59
N TRP A 38 8.64 -15.09 -16.62
CA TRP A 38 8.98 -16.29 -15.89
C TRP A 38 7.87 -17.36 -15.98
N PRO A 39 7.81 -18.12 -17.09
CA PRO A 39 6.71 -19.09 -17.35
C PRO A 39 6.55 -20.17 -16.28
N SER A 40 7.65 -20.63 -15.64
CA SER A 40 7.62 -21.63 -14.57
C SER A 40 7.22 -21.07 -13.19
N TYR A 41 7.08 -19.74 -13.04
CA TYR A 41 6.63 -19.14 -11.80
C TYR A 41 5.20 -19.58 -11.47
N ASN A 42 5.02 -20.15 -10.27
CA ASN A 42 3.71 -20.59 -9.78
C ASN A 42 3.09 -19.56 -8.83
N PRO A 43 2.11 -18.78 -9.28
CA PRO A 43 1.51 -17.71 -8.46
C PRO A 43 0.72 -18.21 -7.25
N LEU A 44 0.38 -19.50 -7.17
CA LEU A 44 -0.28 -20.05 -5.99
C LEU A 44 0.72 -20.29 -4.86
N ALA A 45 1.90 -20.79 -5.19
CA ALA A 45 2.92 -21.18 -4.22
C ALA A 45 3.95 -20.06 -3.98
N GLN A 46 4.37 -19.36 -5.04
CA GLN A 46 5.47 -18.42 -4.97
C GLN A 46 5.00 -16.99 -4.62
N PRO A 47 5.67 -16.33 -3.67
CA PRO A 47 5.44 -14.94 -3.32
C PRO A 47 5.63 -13.98 -4.50
N VAL A 48 4.99 -12.81 -4.42
CA VAL A 48 5.19 -11.73 -5.40
C VAL A 48 6.62 -11.19 -5.36
N SER A 49 7.24 -11.18 -4.18
CA SER A 49 8.64 -10.75 -3.99
C SER A 49 9.64 -11.57 -4.80
N ASP A 50 9.34 -12.85 -5.10
CA ASP A 50 10.19 -13.69 -5.94
C ASP A 50 10.37 -13.10 -7.35
N LEU A 51 9.36 -12.42 -7.89
CA LEU A 51 9.43 -11.81 -9.22
C LEU A 51 10.51 -10.72 -9.35
N THR A 52 10.93 -10.15 -8.23
CA THR A 52 11.94 -9.08 -8.15
C THR A 52 13.20 -9.51 -7.41
N ALA A 53 13.30 -10.79 -7.00
CA ALA A 53 14.51 -11.33 -6.38
C ALA A 53 15.71 -11.22 -7.35
N ASN A 54 16.92 -11.06 -6.81
CA ASN A 54 18.13 -10.88 -7.60
C ASN A 54 18.40 -12.06 -8.54
N SER A 55 18.02 -13.27 -8.15
CA SER A 55 18.16 -14.49 -8.98
C SER A 55 17.01 -14.71 -9.96
N ALA A 56 15.96 -13.92 -9.91
CA ALA A 56 14.76 -14.14 -10.74
C ALA A 56 14.97 -13.72 -12.20
N VAL A 57 14.50 -14.55 -13.13
CA VAL A 57 14.52 -14.26 -14.58
C VAL A 57 13.78 -12.95 -14.91
N SER A 58 12.74 -12.65 -14.15
CA SER A 58 11.90 -11.46 -14.32
C SER A 58 12.46 -10.19 -13.67
N GLN A 59 13.49 -10.30 -12.83
CA GLN A 59 14.01 -9.24 -11.97
C GLN A 59 14.17 -7.89 -12.69
N GLY A 60 14.85 -7.89 -13.84
CA GLY A 60 15.23 -6.64 -14.52
C GLY A 60 14.05 -5.79 -14.98
N LEU A 61 12.97 -6.38 -15.53
CA LEU A 61 11.79 -5.63 -15.96
C LEU A 61 10.81 -5.42 -14.82
N ALA A 62 10.54 -6.45 -14.01
CA ALA A 62 9.60 -6.36 -12.91
C ALA A 62 10.02 -5.24 -11.91
N SER A 63 11.30 -5.18 -11.54
CA SER A 63 11.82 -4.14 -10.64
C SER A 63 11.72 -2.73 -11.25
N ARG A 64 11.97 -2.57 -12.56
CA ARG A 64 11.84 -1.25 -13.22
C ARG A 64 10.39 -0.76 -13.20
N ILE A 65 9.43 -1.63 -13.44
CA ILE A 65 8.00 -1.29 -13.35
C ILE A 65 7.64 -0.94 -11.89
N LEU A 66 8.15 -1.68 -10.92
CA LEU A 66 7.91 -1.45 -9.50
C LEU A 66 8.42 -0.08 -9.02
N TYR A 67 9.46 0.52 -9.64
CA TYR A 67 9.86 1.89 -9.35
C TYR A 67 8.76 2.92 -9.68
N GLY A 68 7.94 2.64 -10.68
CA GLY A 68 6.75 3.45 -10.96
C GLY A 68 5.73 3.38 -9.81
N TYR A 69 5.50 2.19 -9.26
CA TYR A 69 4.70 2.03 -8.05
C TYR A 69 5.26 2.86 -6.89
N ASP A 70 6.55 2.71 -6.58
CA ASP A 70 7.22 3.44 -5.49
C ASP A 70 6.99 4.95 -5.62
N PHE A 71 7.25 5.50 -6.81
CA PHE A 71 7.13 6.94 -7.06
C PHE A 71 5.68 7.43 -6.86
N PHE A 72 4.72 6.79 -7.53
CA PHE A 72 3.34 7.24 -7.47
C PHE A 72 2.68 6.98 -6.11
N ASN A 73 3.10 5.95 -5.40
CA ASN A 73 2.59 5.65 -4.07
C ASN A 73 3.14 6.61 -3.00
N LEU A 74 4.41 7.00 -3.07
CA LEU A 74 4.97 8.05 -2.22
C LEU A 74 4.31 9.42 -2.51
N LEU A 75 4.08 9.74 -3.79
CA LEU A 75 3.32 10.93 -4.17
C LEU A 75 1.91 10.88 -3.58
N PHE A 76 1.23 9.73 -3.65
CA PHE A 76 -0.09 9.54 -3.06
C PHE A 76 -0.08 9.75 -1.54
N CYS A 77 0.89 9.19 -0.83
CA CYS A 77 1.04 9.43 0.61
C CYS A 77 1.22 10.90 0.94
N PHE A 78 2.05 11.62 0.19
CA PHE A 78 2.23 13.05 0.35
C PHE A 78 0.91 13.81 0.13
N VAL A 79 0.20 13.49 -0.95
CA VAL A 79 -1.10 14.12 -1.27
C VAL A 79 -2.14 13.83 -0.18
N LEU A 80 -2.21 12.60 0.34
CA LEU A 80 -3.06 12.24 1.48
C LEU A 80 -2.78 13.13 2.69
N LEU A 81 -1.52 13.27 3.07
CA LEU A 81 -1.13 14.07 4.24
C LEU A 81 -1.48 15.55 4.06
N VAL A 82 -1.17 16.13 2.89
CA VAL A 82 -1.48 17.53 2.59
C VAL A 82 -2.98 17.77 2.54
N PHE A 83 -3.74 16.90 1.87
CA PHE A 83 -5.18 17.00 1.75
C PHE A 83 -5.85 16.94 3.12
N PHE A 84 -5.61 15.91 3.88
CA PHE A 84 -6.30 15.71 5.15
C PHE A 84 -5.82 16.65 6.28
N ARG A 85 -4.61 17.20 6.20
CA ARG A 85 -4.19 18.28 7.11
C ARG A 85 -5.05 19.54 6.97
N ARG A 86 -5.64 19.75 5.79
CA ARG A 86 -6.49 20.93 5.48
C ARG A 86 -7.97 20.70 5.77
N VAL A 87 -8.37 19.46 6.07
CA VAL A 87 -9.75 19.13 6.44
C VAL A 87 -10.01 19.55 7.87
N THR A 88 -11.03 20.39 8.08
CA THR A 88 -11.31 21.12 9.34
C THR A 88 -11.60 20.25 10.55
N ARG A 89 -11.98 19.01 10.37
CA ARG A 89 -12.45 18.13 11.46
C ARG A 89 -11.98 16.70 11.29
N ILE A 90 -10.76 16.51 10.76
CA ILE A 90 -10.21 15.17 10.71
C ILE A 90 -9.89 14.69 12.13
N ASN A 91 -10.28 13.48 12.42
CA ASN A 91 -9.93 12.85 13.68
C ASN A 91 -8.41 12.61 13.73
N ARG A 92 -7.77 12.98 14.84
CA ARG A 92 -6.32 12.80 15.04
C ARG A 92 -5.89 11.33 14.84
N THR A 93 -6.74 10.37 15.24
CA THR A 93 -6.48 8.94 15.05
C THR A 93 -6.39 8.58 13.57
N PHE A 94 -7.30 9.10 12.73
CA PHE A 94 -7.25 8.89 11.27
C PHE A 94 -5.98 9.49 10.67
N TYR A 95 -5.64 10.72 11.05
CA TYR A 95 -4.44 11.39 10.55
C TYR A 95 -3.15 10.65 10.98
N ALA A 96 -3.09 10.13 12.19
CA ALA A 96 -1.97 9.29 12.65
C ALA A 96 -1.83 8.02 11.77
N GLY A 97 -2.94 7.41 11.37
CA GLY A 97 -2.93 6.30 10.42
C GLY A 97 -2.33 6.67 9.06
N LEU A 98 -2.65 7.87 8.54
CA LEU A 98 -2.07 8.36 7.29
C LEU A 98 -0.56 8.66 7.40
N VAL A 99 -0.13 9.22 8.55
CA VAL A 99 1.31 9.43 8.82
C VAL A 99 2.03 8.08 8.87
N LEU A 100 1.48 7.11 9.59
CA LEU A 100 2.09 5.78 9.69
C LEU A 100 2.11 5.07 8.32
N LYS A 101 1.09 5.28 7.46
CA LYS A 101 1.12 4.80 6.08
C LYS A 101 2.30 5.39 5.32
N ALA A 102 2.50 6.70 5.37
CA ALA A 102 3.63 7.34 4.70
C ALA A 102 4.98 6.82 5.20
N VAL A 103 5.12 6.61 6.51
CA VAL A 103 6.34 6.04 7.10
C VAL A 103 6.56 4.59 6.61
N ALA A 104 5.51 3.76 6.59
CA ALA A 104 5.60 2.38 6.11
C ALA A 104 6.01 2.31 4.64
N GLU A 105 5.49 3.20 3.79
CA GLU A 105 5.83 3.24 2.36
C GLU A 105 7.26 3.74 2.11
N VAL A 106 7.72 4.73 2.87
CA VAL A 106 9.13 5.16 2.81
C VAL A 106 10.06 4.02 3.23
N LEU A 107 9.71 3.32 4.33
CA LEU A 107 10.46 2.15 4.79
C LEU A 107 10.47 1.03 3.74
N SER A 108 9.34 0.75 3.10
CA SER A 108 9.21 -0.23 2.02
C SER A 108 10.11 0.15 0.84
N THR A 109 9.96 1.38 0.33
CA THR A 109 10.71 1.85 -0.83
C THR A 109 12.22 1.82 -0.61
N ILE A 110 12.70 2.26 0.56
CA ILE A 110 14.13 2.29 0.88
C ILE A 110 14.62 0.91 1.29
N GLY A 111 13.88 0.24 2.16
CA GLY A 111 14.28 -1.03 2.77
C GLY A 111 14.46 -2.14 1.75
N TYR A 112 13.51 -2.30 0.83
CA TYR A 112 13.63 -3.33 -0.21
C TYR A 112 14.68 -3.01 -1.29
N LYS A 113 15.05 -1.74 -1.47
CA LYS A 113 16.18 -1.36 -2.34
C LYS A 113 17.52 -1.63 -1.69
N LEU A 114 17.63 -1.43 -0.36
CA LEU A 114 18.85 -1.75 0.38
C LEU A 114 19.02 -3.26 0.58
N PHE A 115 17.92 -3.96 0.79
CA PHE A 115 17.89 -5.40 1.05
C PHE A 115 16.87 -6.10 0.12
N PRO A 116 17.14 -6.12 -1.21
CA PRO A 116 16.32 -6.92 -2.12
C PRO A 116 16.42 -8.41 -1.75
N LEU A 117 15.40 -9.19 -2.07
CA LEU A 117 15.47 -10.65 -1.90
C LEU A 117 16.62 -11.19 -2.77
N ALA A 118 17.53 -11.94 -2.16
CA ALA A 118 18.72 -12.43 -2.87
C ALA A 118 18.37 -13.58 -3.83
N ASP A 119 17.52 -14.49 -3.37
CA ASP A 119 17.10 -15.68 -4.12
C ASP A 119 15.65 -16.06 -3.81
N THR A 120 15.12 -16.98 -4.60
CA THR A 120 13.76 -17.50 -4.50
C THR A 120 13.66 -18.83 -3.74
N GLU A 121 14.77 -19.30 -3.17
CA GLU A 121 14.86 -20.58 -2.48
C GLU A 121 14.70 -20.47 -0.96
N TRP A 122 14.41 -19.27 -0.46
CA TRP A 122 14.25 -18.99 0.97
C TRP A 122 15.52 -19.30 1.79
N THR A 123 16.69 -19.18 1.16
CA THR A 123 17.95 -19.46 1.85
C THR A 123 18.20 -18.44 2.96
N SER A 124 18.78 -18.93 4.07
CA SER A 124 19.17 -18.06 5.17
C SER A 124 20.47 -17.32 4.81
N SER A 125 20.34 -16.04 4.45
CA SER A 125 21.45 -15.12 4.25
C SER A 125 21.18 -13.84 5.03
N PHE A 126 22.22 -13.06 5.33
CA PHE A 126 22.03 -11.75 5.97
C PHE A 126 21.04 -10.87 5.17
N GLN A 127 21.16 -10.86 3.85
CA GLN A 127 20.30 -10.06 2.98
C GLN A 127 18.83 -10.53 3.02
N ASN A 128 18.57 -11.83 2.90
CA ASN A 128 17.22 -12.38 3.00
C ASN A 128 16.62 -12.14 4.39
N ASN A 129 17.41 -12.34 5.44
CA ASN A 129 16.96 -12.11 6.81
C ASN A 129 16.57 -10.63 7.03
N MET A 130 17.34 -9.68 6.47
CA MET A 130 17.00 -8.26 6.51
C MET A 130 15.75 -7.94 5.69
N HIS A 131 15.58 -8.54 4.50
CA HIS A 131 14.37 -8.41 3.69
C HIS A 131 13.13 -8.84 4.49
N TYR A 132 13.17 -10.01 5.14
CA TYR A 132 12.06 -10.52 5.93
C TYR A 132 11.81 -9.69 7.20
N ALA A 133 12.87 -9.21 7.86
CA ALA A 133 12.73 -8.34 9.02
C ALA A 133 12.02 -7.02 8.65
N ILE A 134 12.42 -6.40 7.53
CA ILE A 134 11.77 -5.19 6.99
C ILE A 134 10.30 -5.48 6.65
N THR A 135 10.03 -6.60 5.96
CA THR A 135 8.67 -7.04 5.66
C THR A 135 7.82 -7.16 6.92
N GLY A 136 8.36 -7.79 7.96
CA GLY A 136 7.68 -7.92 9.26
C GLY A 136 7.33 -6.57 9.88
N VAL A 137 8.27 -5.62 9.88
CA VAL A 137 8.02 -4.26 10.39
C VAL A 137 6.95 -3.54 9.57
N ILE A 138 7.01 -3.63 8.24
CA ILE A 138 6.02 -3.02 7.34
C ILE A 138 4.63 -3.61 7.61
N VAL A 139 4.51 -4.93 7.72
CA VAL A 139 3.23 -5.61 8.01
C VAL A 139 2.67 -5.14 9.35
N LEU A 140 3.50 -5.04 10.40
CA LEU A 140 3.07 -4.50 11.70
C LEU A 140 2.59 -3.05 11.60
N CYS A 141 3.31 -2.20 10.84
CA CYS A 141 2.86 -0.83 10.56
C CYS A 141 1.49 -0.84 9.89
N TYR A 142 1.28 -1.70 8.89
CA TYR A 142 0.00 -1.78 8.17
C TYR A 142 -1.15 -2.33 9.02
N ILE A 143 -0.90 -3.26 9.93
CA ILE A 143 -1.89 -3.71 10.92
C ILE A 143 -2.35 -2.51 11.77
N VAL A 144 -1.40 -1.76 12.35
CA VAL A 144 -1.72 -0.62 13.20
C VAL A 144 -2.40 0.50 12.40
N LEU A 145 -1.85 0.88 11.25
CA LEU A 145 -2.42 1.97 10.46
C LEU A 145 -3.83 1.66 9.93
N SER A 146 -4.11 0.43 9.53
CA SER A 146 -5.43 0.03 9.05
C SER A 146 -6.49 0.20 10.12
N LEU A 147 -6.18 -0.19 11.36
CA LEU A 147 -7.05 0.01 12.53
C LEU A 147 -7.22 1.51 12.85
N LEU A 148 -6.12 2.29 12.81
CA LEU A 148 -6.18 3.74 13.05
C LEU A 148 -7.06 4.46 12.02
N LEU A 149 -6.97 4.07 10.75
CA LEU A 149 -7.80 4.63 9.69
C LEU A 149 -9.29 4.26 9.89
N ALA A 150 -9.58 2.99 10.14
CA ALA A 150 -10.94 2.53 10.35
C ALA A 150 -11.60 3.18 11.58
N ILE A 151 -10.94 3.12 12.74
CA ILE A 151 -11.44 3.67 14.00
C ILE A 151 -11.53 5.21 13.91
N GLY A 152 -10.50 5.84 13.35
CA GLY A 152 -10.43 7.29 13.22
C GLY A 152 -11.56 7.85 12.37
N LEU A 153 -11.86 7.21 11.23
CA LEU A 153 -12.95 7.65 10.38
C LEU A 153 -14.33 7.32 10.98
N ALA A 154 -14.50 6.17 11.62
CA ALA A 154 -15.73 5.77 12.30
C ALA A 154 -16.16 6.80 13.35
N LYS A 155 -15.21 7.36 14.10
CA LYS A 155 -15.47 8.39 15.12
C LYS A 155 -16.06 9.69 14.53
N THR A 156 -15.86 9.96 13.26
CA THR A 156 -16.40 11.17 12.62
C THR A 156 -17.90 11.06 12.32
N LYS A 157 -18.45 9.86 12.19
CA LYS A 157 -19.84 9.54 11.79
C LYS A 157 -20.29 10.14 10.45
N LYS A 158 -19.38 10.78 9.70
CA LYS A 158 -19.71 11.51 8.47
C LYS A 158 -19.65 10.68 7.19
N HIS A 159 -18.81 9.65 7.17
CA HIS A 159 -18.52 8.84 5.97
C HIS A 159 -18.73 7.34 6.27
N PRO A 160 -19.98 6.89 6.51
CA PRO A 160 -20.23 5.52 6.98
C PRO A 160 -19.82 4.44 5.97
N ALA A 161 -19.96 4.71 4.66
CA ALA A 161 -19.55 3.77 3.62
C ALA A 161 -18.04 3.58 3.60
N MET A 162 -17.26 4.67 3.63
CA MET A 162 -15.80 4.61 3.67
C MET A 162 -15.30 4.01 5.00
N SER A 163 -15.96 4.32 6.12
CA SER A 163 -15.61 3.73 7.41
C SER A 163 -15.80 2.20 7.41
N ARG A 164 -16.90 1.70 6.84
CA ARG A 164 -17.14 0.26 6.68
C ARG A 164 -16.13 -0.39 5.74
N PHE A 165 -15.79 0.29 4.64
CA PHE A 165 -14.75 -0.18 3.72
C PHE A 165 -13.39 -0.32 4.44
N LEU A 166 -12.95 0.69 5.20
CA LEU A 166 -11.68 0.64 5.95
C LEU A 166 -11.70 -0.45 7.04
N ALA A 167 -12.84 -0.69 7.69
CA ALA A 167 -12.98 -1.79 8.65
C ALA A 167 -12.84 -3.16 7.95
N LEU A 168 -13.49 -3.33 6.79
CA LEU A 168 -13.36 -4.55 5.97
C LEU A 168 -11.92 -4.73 5.46
N PHE A 169 -11.30 -3.65 4.98
CA PHE A 169 -9.88 -3.67 4.59
C PHE A 169 -8.99 -4.13 5.75
N SER A 170 -9.17 -3.56 6.96
CA SER A 170 -8.40 -3.97 8.14
C SER A 170 -8.59 -5.45 8.44
N LEU A 171 -9.82 -5.94 8.39
CA LEU A 171 -10.12 -7.36 8.63
C LEU A 171 -9.42 -8.25 7.61
N VAL A 172 -9.57 -7.95 6.31
CA VAL A 172 -8.95 -8.73 5.22
C VAL A 172 -7.44 -8.70 5.33
N PHE A 173 -6.85 -7.52 5.55
CA PHE A 173 -5.40 -7.36 5.64
C PHE A 173 -4.81 -8.14 6.82
N ILE A 174 -5.40 -8.02 8.01
CA ILE A 174 -4.92 -8.69 9.22
C ILE A 174 -5.08 -10.20 9.09
N THR A 175 -6.25 -10.67 8.65
CA THR A 175 -6.50 -12.12 8.53
C THR A 175 -5.63 -12.76 7.46
N SER A 176 -5.48 -12.15 6.27
CA SER A 176 -4.62 -12.67 5.22
C SER A 176 -3.14 -12.60 5.62
N GLY A 177 -2.69 -11.54 6.31
CA GLY A 177 -1.32 -11.44 6.82
C GLY A 177 -0.99 -12.54 7.82
N LEU A 178 -1.88 -12.83 8.78
CA LEU A 178 -1.70 -13.95 9.72
C LEU A 178 -1.73 -15.31 8.99
N LEU A 179 -2.66 -15.47 8.04
CA LEU A 179 -2.75 -16.70 7.24
C LEU A 179 -1.51 -16.92 6.38
N THR A 180 -0.84 -15.87 5.88
CA THR A 180 0.39 -16.01 5.10
C THR A 180 1.46 -16.76 5.90
N VAL A 181 1.63 -16.41 7.19
CA VAL A 181 2.60 -17.10 8.07
C VAL A 181 2.21 -18.56 8.29
N LEU A 182 0.94 -18.84 8.56
CA LEU A 182 0.46 -20.21 8.79
C LEU A 182 0.58 -21.07 7.51
N VAL A 183 0.11 -20.51 6.39
CA VAL A 183 0.09 -21.24 5.11
C VAL A 183 1.53 -21.49 4.61
N ALA A 184 2.45 -20.56 4.77
CA ALA A 184 3.86 -20.77 4.40
C ALA A 184 4.48 -21.94 5.15
N ASN A 185 4.08 -22.18 6.41
CA ASN A 185 4.63 -23.29 7.22
C ASN A 185 3.91 -24.63 7.00
N PHE A 186 2.60 -24.62 6.77
CA PHE A 186 1.80 -25.87 6.77
C PHE A 186 1.27 -26.25 5.40
N GLN A 187 1.12 -25.29 4.47
CA GLN A 187 0.56 -25.49 3.13
C GLN A 187 1.29 -24.60 2.10
N PRO A 188 2.61 -24.74 1.93
CA PRO A 188 3.43 -23.81 1.14
C PRO A 188 2.97 -23.68 -0.32
N GLN A 189 2.27 -24.68 -0.86
CA GLN A 189 1.69 -24.63 -2.21
C GLN A 189 0.63 -23.54 -2.40
N TYR A 190 0.15 -22.89 -1.33
CA TYR A 190 -0.82 -21.78 -1.36
C TYR A 190 -0.26 -20.48 -0.77
N ALA A 191 1.01 -20.42 -0.39
CA ALA A 191 1.61 -19.26 0.26
C ALA A 191 1.52 -18.00 -0.63
N GLY A 192 1.82 -18.15 -1.92
CA GLY A 192 1.72 -17.04 -2.87
C GLY A 192 0.29 -16.53 -3.09
N LEU A 193 -0.73 -17.39 -3.00
CA LEU A 193 -2.13 -16.98 -3.09
C LEU A 193 -2.52 -16.08 -1.92
N VAL A 194 -2.20 -16.51 -0.69
CA VAL A 194 -2.59 -15.78 0.52
C VAL A 194 -1.84 -14.44 0.62
N GLU A 195 -0.56 -14.41 0.26
CA GLU A 195 0.21 -13.17 0.16
C GLU A 195 -0.43 -12.20 -0.84
N ARG A 196 -0.89 -12.67 -2.01
CA ARG A 196 -1.58 -11.82 -2.99
C ARG A 196 -2.88 -11.23 -2.46
N ILE A 197 -3.67 -11.99 -1.71
CA ILE A 197 -4.87 -11.45 -1.07
C ILE A 197 -4.48 -10.28 -0.16
N ASN A 198 -3.41 -10.42 0.61
CA ASN A 198 -2.89 -9.36 1.47
C ASN A 198 -2.46 -8.13 0.66
N LEU A 199 -1.54 -8.29 -0.30
CA LEU A 199 -0.99 -7.21 -1.11
C LEU A 199 -2.04 -6.54 -2.00
N TYR A 200 -2.94 -7.30 -2.61
CA TYR A 200 -3.99 -6.73 -3.47
C TYR A 200 -5.04 -5.97 -2.66
N SER A 201 -5.27 -6.35 -1.40
CA SER A 201 -6.10 -5.55 -0.49
C SER A 201 -5.53 -4.14 -0.28
N LEU A 202 -4.19 -4.00 -0.20
CA LEU A 202 -3.51 -2.69 -0.16
C LEU A 202 -3.76 -1.89 -1.45
N MET A 203 -3.62 -2.52 -2.62
CA MET A 203 -3.84 -1.86 -3.91
C MET A 203 -5.29 -1.39 -4.03
N VAL A 204 -6.25 -2.23 -3.64
CA VAL A 204 -7.67 -1.85 -3.62
C VAL A 204 -7.90 -0.69 -2.64
N SER A 205 -7.26 -0.70 -1.46
CA SER A 205 -7.39 0.39 -0.51
C SER A 205 -6.83 1.72 -1.06
N ASN A 206 -5.71 1.68 -1.77
CA ASN A 206 -5.15 2.84 -2.44
C ASN A 206 -6.10 3.41 -3.51
N ILE A 207 -6.69 2.54 -4.35
CA ILE A 207 -7.66 2.94 -5.38
C ILE A 207 -8.88 3.57 -4.74
N VAL A 208 -9.47 2.94 -3.74
CA VAL A 208 -10.70 3.44 -3.10
C VAL A 208 -10.46 4.76 -2.39
N LEU A 209 -9.35 4.91 -1.65
CA LEU A 209 -8.97 6.19 -1.03
C LEU A 209 -8.71 7.27 -2.07
N SER A 210 -8.02 6.94 -3.16
CA SER A 210 -7.77 7.83 -4.30
C SER A 210 -9.07 8.37 -4.89
N LEU A 211 -9.98 7.46 -5.25
CA LEU A 211 -11.26 7.80 -5.86
C LEU A 211 -12.16 8.58 -4.87
N TRP A 212 -12.16 8.19 -3.61
CA TRP A 212 -12.88 8.92 -2.57
C TRP A 212 -12.39 10.36 -2.44
N MET A 213 -11.07 10.61 -2.48
CA MET A 213 -10.53 11.97 -2.50
C MET A 213 -10.87 12.71 -3.78
N PHE A 214 -10.79 12.03 -4.93
CA PHE A 214 -11.09 12.64 -6.23
C PHE A 214 -12.55 13.07 -6.36
N THR A 215 -13.49 12.20 -5.97
CA THR A 215 -14.94 12.43 -6.11
C THR A 215 -15.55 13.18 -4.92
N GLY A 216 -15.08 12.91 -3.71
CA GLY A 216 -15.66 13.38 -2.45
C GLY A 216 -15.02 14.63 -1.86
N ALA A 217 -14.06 15.25 -2.56
CA ALA A 217 -13.33 16.42 -2.05
C ALA A 217 -14.24 17.61 -1.65
N LYS A 218 -15.44 17.70 -2.24
CA LYS A 218 -16.44 18.75 -1.92
C LYS A 218 -17.17 18.47 -0.60
N ASP A 219 -17.35 17.19 -0.24
CA ASP A 219 -18.18 16.76 0.90
C ASP A 219 -17.35 16.52 2.18
N ILE A 220 -16.03 16.45 2.07
CA ILE A 220 -15.13 16.17 3.18
C ILE A 220 -14.90 17.39 4.09
N GLY A 221 -15.54 18.54 3.81
CA GLY A 221 -15.50 19.72 4.66
C GLY A 221 -14.10 20.32 4.76
N LEU A 222 -13.52 20.66 3.60
CA LEU A 222 -12.31 21.48 3.54
C LEU A 222 -12.58 22.84 4.20
N LYS A 223 -11.67 23.32 5.04
CA LYS A 223 -11.72 24.70 5.55
C LYS A 223 -11.87 25.64 4.37
N ASP A 224 -12.91 26.44 4.39
CA ASP A 224 -12.91 27.67 3.64
C ASP A 224 -11.75 28.51 4.19
N ALA A 225 -10.79 28.80 3.32
CA ALA A 225 -9.61 29.57 3.67
C ALA A 225 -9.96 31.07 3.75
#